data_a1184981b9923c0489afa4aa1c399ad3
#
_entry.id   a1184981b9923c0489afa4aa1c399ad3
#
_cell.length_a   1.000
_cell.length_b   1.000
_cell.length_c   1.000
_cell.angle_alpha   90.00
_cell.angle_beta   90.00
_cell.angle_gamma   90.00
#
_symmetry.space_group_name_H-M   'P 1'
#
loop_
_entity.id
_entity.type
_entity.pdbx_description
1 polymer ?
#
loop_
_entity_poly.entity_id
_entity_poly.type
_entity_poly.pdbx_seq_one_letter_code
_entity_poly.pdbx_strand_id
1 'polypeptide(L)'
;MKVLASLVLTIFSFTNSFSQSKIPAMDTSPLDVSYYPDNYAYLKIQDKINEPPIARILYSRPQMKGRVIFGGLIEYGKVWRLGANEATEIEFFQNVKINNTKVKKGRYTLYAIPELNNWTIIINKDLDMWGSFKYNAQKDVLRFKVPVQIQSDSTEALAMYFDKTEQGFNLNAIWENVKVSIPISLQ
;
A
#
# COMPACT_ATOMS: atom_id res chain seq x y z
N MET A 1 -51.20 36.37 -60.16
CA MET A 1 -50.93 35.43 -59.12
C MET A 1 -49.47 35.54 -58.76
N LYS A 2 -49.14 36.10 -57.56
CA LYS A 2 -47.76 36.20 -57.07
C LYS A 2 -47.58 35.14 -55.98
N VAL A 3 -46.71 34.18 -56.26
CA VAL A 3 -46.36 33.12 -55.29
C VAL A 3 -45.23 33.64 -54.39
N LEU A 4 -45.52 33.84 -53.12
CA LEU A 4 -44.54 34.18 -52.11
C LEU A 4 -43.85 32.85 -51.64
N ALA A 5 -42.59 32.73 -51.95
CA ALA A 5 -41.77 31.60 -51.38
C ALA A 5 -41.27 32.04 -50.03
N SER A 6 -41.75 31.40 -48.96
CA SER A 6 -41.24 31.56 -47.61
C SER A 6 -39.95 30.67 -47.40
N LEU A 7 -38.86 31.36 -47.21
CA LEU A 7 -37.59 30.71 -46.87
C LEU A 7 -37.56 30.47 -45.36
N VAL A 8 -37.64 29.18 -44.90
CA VAL A 8 -37.51 28.81 -43.52
C VAL A 8 -36.02 28.61 -43.23
N LEU A 9 -35.43 29.53 -42.45
CA LEU A 9 -34.04 29.44 -41.99
C LEU A 9 -33.98 28.63 -40.72
N THR A 10 -33.53 27.37 -40.81
CA THR A 10 -33.33 26.50 -39.64
C THR A 10 -31.98 26.83 -39.00
N ILE A 11 -31.98 27.51 -37.85
CA ILE A 11 -30.78 27.77 -37.05
C ILE A 11 -30.45 26.53 -36.26
N PHE A 12 -29.40 25.81 -36.67
CA PHE A 12 -28.77 24.73 -35.87
C PHE A 12 -27.92 25.33 -34.74
N SER A 13 -28.47 25.37 -33.54
CA SER A 13 -27.70 25.74 -32.35
C SER A 13 -26.81 24.56 -31.94
N PHE A 14 -25.53 24.64 -32.22
CA PHE A 14 -24.53 23.70 -31.63
C PHE A 14 -24.32 24.06 -30.16
N THR A 15 -24.97 23.31 -29.26
CA THR A 15 -24.66 23.34 -27.84
C THR A 15 -23.38 22.55 -27.60
N ASN A 16 -22.26 23.24 -27.40
CA ASN A 16 -21.06 22.62 -26.90
C ASN A 16 -21.29 22.21 -25.44
N SER A 17 -21.65 20.94 -25.20
CA SER A 17 -21.69 20.37 -23.88
C SER A 17 -20.25 20.14 -23.40
N PHE A 18 -19.68 21.09 -22.67
CA PHE A 18 -18.47 20.84 -21.89
C PHE A 18 -18.82 19.86 -20.76
N SER A 19 -18.42 18.61 -20.93
CA SER A 19 -18.44 17.65 -19.82
C SER A 19 -17.44 18.13 -18.77
N GLN A 20 -17.93 18.71 -17.67
CA GLN A 20 -17.08 18.93 -16.51
C GLN A 20 -16.61 17.57 -15.99
N SER A 21 -15.30 17.33 -16.02
CA SER A 21 -14.71 16.16 -15.37
C SER A 21 -15.07 16.20 -13.90
N LYS A 22 -15.81 15.19 -13.42
CA LYS A 22 -16.18 15.09 -12.02
C LYS A 22 -14.91 14.86 -11.21
N ILE A 23 -14.57 15.80 -10.33
CA ILE A 23 -13.46 15.62 -9.38
C ILE A 23 -13.76 14.38 -8.55
N PRO A 24 -12.85 13.36 -8.51
CA PRO A 24 -13.08 12.17 -7.72
C PRO A 24 -13.14 12.50 -6.23
N ALA A 25 -13.97 11.78 -5.49
CA ALA A 25 -14.01 11.89 -4.04
C ALA A 25 -12.69 11.33 -3.45
N MET A 26 -12.33 11.84 -2.26
CA MET A 26 -11.21 11.30 -1.50
C MET A 26 -11.50 9.84 -1.15
N ASP A 27 -10.50 8.95 -1.33
CA ASP A 27 -10.62 7.56 -0.92
C ASP A 27 -10.75 7.45 0.60
N THR A 28 -11.57 6.52 1.07
CA THR A 28 -11.78 6.26 2.50
C THR A 28 -10.64 5.48 3.15
N SER A 29 -9.73 4.95 2.35
CA SER A 29 -8.51 4.26 2.74
C SER A 29 -7.33 4.85 1.98
N PRO A 30 -6.96 6.13 2.25
CA PRO A 30 -5.97 6.84 1.46
C PRO A 30 -4.63 6.12 1.47
N LEU A 31 -3.87 6.27 0.38
CA LEU A 31 -2.49 5.83 0.30
C LEU A 31 -1.61 6.66 1.22
N ASP A 32 -0.67 6.00 1.87
CA ASP A 32 0.36 6.58 2.71
C ASP A 32 1.73 6.02 2.34
N VAL A 33 2.78 6.70 2.74
CA VAL A 33 4.16 6.34 2.46
C VAL A 33 5.02 6.48 3.71
N SER A 34 5.83 5.45 3.99
CA SER A 34 6.89 5.52 5.01
C SER A 34 8.24 5.19 4.40
N TYR A 35 9.29 5.80 4.94
CA TYR A 35 10.67 5.65 4.50
C TYR A 35 11.56 5.11 5.61
N TYR A 36 12.62 4.40 5.21
CA TYR A 36 13.76 4.16 6.07
C TYR A 36 15.03 4.75 5.45
N PRO A 37 15.79 5.59 6.16
CA PRO A 37 15.53 6.07 7.51
C PRO A 37 14.23 6.89 7.61
N ASP A 38 13.65 6.91 8.80
CA ASP A 38 12.47 7.73 9.08
C ASP A 38 12.74 9.21 8.79
N ASN A 39 11.70 9.95 8.42
CA ASN A 39 11.78 11.36 8.03
C ASN A 39 12.77 11.64 6.88
N TYR A 40 13.05 10.66 6.02
CA TYR A 40 14.05 10.77 4.96
C TYR A 40 13.94 12.07 4.14
N ALA A 41 12.76 12.42 3.65
CA ALA A 41 12.56 13.61 2.81
C ALA A 41 12.89 14.90 3.58
N TYR A 42 12.58 14.97 4.86
CA TYR A 42 12.90 16.09 5.72
C TYR A 42 14.41 16.18 6.02
N LEU A 43 15.06 15.04 6.25
CA LEU A 43 16.50 14.98 6.45
C LEU A 43 17.25 15.40 5.17
N LYS A 44 16.72 15.03 4.01
CA LYS A 44 17.31 15.37 2.71
C LYS A 44 17.28 16.87 2.42
N ILE A 45 16.15 17.55 2.69
CA ILE A 45 16.06 19.00 2.48
C ILE A 45 16.94 19.81 3.45
N GLN A 46 17.37 19.19 4.55
CA GLN A 46 18.32 19.77 5.50
C GLN A 46 19.78 19.44 5.21
N ASP A 47 20.06 18.83 4.06
CA ASP A 47 21.40 18.34 3.67
C ASP A 47 22.05 17.39 4.69
N LYS A 48 21.22 16.73 5.54
CA LYS A 48 21.66 15.75 6.54
C LYS A 48 21.85 14.35 5.97
N ILE A 49 21.29 14.10 4.79
CA ILE A 49 21.41 12.83 4.07
C ILE A 49 21.43 13.09 2.57
N ASN A 50 22.41 12.52 1.87
CA ASN A 50 22.59 12.67 0.42
C ASN A 50 22.26 11.36 -0.32
N GLU A 51 22.47 10.22 0.33
CA GLU A 51 22.21 8.90 -0.23
C GLU A 51 20.70 8.67 -0.44
N PRO A 52 20.31 7.80 -1.38
CA PRO A 52 18.92 7.35 -1.50
C PRO A 52 18.42 6.74 -0.20
N PRO A 53 17.09 6.67 0.03
CA PRO A 53 16.55 5.90 1.17
C PRO A 53 16.95 4.43 1.03
N ILE A 54 16.96 3.69 2.13
CA ILE A 54 17.24 2.26 2.09
C ILE A 54 15.98 1.49 1.69
N ALA A 55 14.84 1.90 2.24
CA ALA A 55 13.55 1.32 1.93
C ALA A 55 12.43 2.37 1.90
N ARG A 56 11.39 2.08 1.14
CA ARG A 56 10.12 2.82 1.11
C ARG A 56 8.99 1.83 1.06
N ILE A 57 7.90 2.09 1.78
CA ILE A 57 6.66 1.34 1.68
C ILE A 57 5.53 2.28 1.27
N LEU A 58 4.72 1.84 0.31
CA LEU A 58 3.49 2.50 -0.14
C LEU A 58 2.31 1.57 0.20
N TYR A 59 1.34 2.06 0.96
CA TYR A 59 0.25 1.24 1.45
C TYR A 59 -1.01 2.06 1.69
N SER A 60 -2.18 1.43 1.61
CA SER A 60 -3.45 2.08 1.97
C SER A 60 -3.71 1.95 3.45
N ARG A 61 -4.39 2.96 4.03
CA ARG A 61 -4.74 3.03 5.47
C ARG A 61 -6.25 2.82 5.70
N PRO A 62 -6.77 1.59 5.59
CA PRO A 62 -8.14 1.31 5.98
C PRO A 62 -8.35 1.55 7.47
N GLN A 63 -9.57 1.99 7.82
CA GLN A 63 -10.00 2.25 9.19
C GLN A 63 -10.90 1.13 9.69
N MET A 64 -10.88 0.88 11.00
CA MET A 64 -11.76 -0.11 11.66
C MET A 64 -13.24 0.26 11.53
N LYS A 65 -13.60 1.48 11.84
CA LYS A 65 -14.99 1.97 11.89
C LYS A 65 -15.89 1.03 12.70
N GLY A 66 -15.40 0.61 13.86
CA GLY A 66 -16.11 -0.27 14.79
C GLY A 66 -16.22 -1.74 14.36
N ARG A 67 -15.53 -2.16 13.30
CA ARG A 67 -15.52 -3.55 12.84
C ARG A 67 -14.42 -4.35 13.53
N VAL A 68 -14.65 -5.64 13.72
CA VAL A 68 -13.60 -6.61 14.03
C VAL A 68 -12.76 -6.82 12.77
N ILE A 69 -11.45 -6.67 12.88
CA ILE A 69 -10.54 -6.73 11.73
C ILE A 69 -10.10 -8.16 11.48
N PHE A 70 -9.28 -8.72 12.36
CA PHE A 70 -8.73 -10.06 12.14
C PHE A 70 -9.70 -11.15 12.58
N GLY A 71 -10.04 -12.06 11.67
CA GLY A 71 -11.11 -13.05 11.85
C GLY A 71 -12.51 -12.52 11.48
N GLY A 72 -12.65 -11.20 11.24
CA GLY A 72 -13.88 -10.56 10.76
C GLY A 72 -13.71 -10.04 9.33
N LEU A 73 -13.22 -8.81 9.18
CA LEU A 73 -12.98 -8.20 7.86
C LEU A 73 -11.87 -8.92 7.08
N ILE A 74 -10.81 -9.31 7.76
CA ILE A 74 -9.67 -10.05 7.21
C ILE A 74 -9.75 -11.49 7.72
N GLU A 75 -10.03 -12.41 6.79
CA GLU A 75 -10.13 -13.83 7.09
C GLU A 75 -8.76 -14.43 7.41
N TYR A 76 -8.70 -15.24 8.48
CA TYR A 76 -7.49 -16.02 8.77
C TYR A 76 -7.21 -17.06 7.69
N GLY A 77 -5.94 -17.34 7.43
CA GLY A 77 -5.48 -18.31 6.45
C GLY A 77 -5.65 -17.88 4.98
N LYS A 78 -6.13 -16.66 4.71
CA LYS A 78 -6.29 -16.13 3.34
C LYS A 78 -5.20 -15.12 3.00
N VAL A 79 -4.80 -15.09 1.73
CA VAL A 79 -3.86 -14.08 1.25
C VAL A 79 -4.52 -12.70 1.27
N TRP A 80 -3.95 -11.81 2.04
CA TRP A 80 -4.37 -10.42 2.18
C TRP A 80 -3.35 -9.47 1.56
N ARG A 81 -3.83 -8.46 0.82
CA ARG A 81 -3.02 -7.41 0.18
C ARG A 81 -2.31 -6.45 1.14
N LEU A 82 -2.39 -6.70 2.44
CA LEU A 82 -1.77 -5.93 3.53
C LEU A 82 -2.19 -4.45 3.51
N GLY A 83 -3.47 -4.19 3.19
CA GLY A 83 -4.05 -2.85 3.03
C GLY A 83 -5.46 -2.91 2.46
N ALA A 84 -5.83 -1.87 1.72
CA ALA A 84 -7.07 -1.73 0.97
C ALA A 84 -6.75 -1.33 -0.48
N ASN A 85 -7.70 -1.51 -1.41
CA ASN A 85 -7.56 -1.16 -2.82
C ASN A 85 -6.32 -1.83 -3.46
N GLU A 86 -5.29 -1.06 -3.79
CA GLU A 86 -4.01 -1.57 -4.26
C GLU A 86 -3.31 -2.41 -3.19
N ALA A 87 -2.57 -3.40 -3.62
CA ALA A 87 -1.72 -4.17 -2.72
C ALA A 87 -0.52 -3.33 -2.26
N THR A 88 -0.14 -3.49 -1.00
CA THR A 88 1.01 -2.80 -0.43
C THR A 88 2.29 -3.12 -1.21
N GLU A 89 3.08 -2.10 -1.51
CA GLU A 89 4.37 -2.24 -2.18
C GLU A 89 5.52 -1.77 -1.29
N ILE A 90 6.60 -2.55 -1.31
CA ILE A 90 7.88 -2.16 -0.70
C ILE A 90 8.93 -2.01 -1.78
N GLU A 91 9.73 -0.96 -1.69
CA GLU A 91 10.89 -0.74 -2.53
C GLU A 91 12.15 -0.72 -1.69
N PHE A 92 13.13 -1.54 -2.08
CA PHE A 92 14.48 -1.52 -1.53
C PHE A 92 15.42 -0.85 -2.53
N PHE A 93 16.11 0.19 -2.11
CA PHE A 93 17.06 0.94 -2.94
C PHE A 93 18.46 0.33 -2.92
N GLN A 94 18.68 -0.65 -2.05
CA GLN A 94 19.86 -1.50 -1.99
C GLN A 94 19.48 -2.94 -1.68
N ASN A 95 20.43 -3.88 -1.76
CA ASN A 95 20.19 -5.26 -1.33
C ASN A 95 20.02 -5.31 0.19
N VAL A 96 19.07 -6.11 0.63
CA VAL A 96 18.79 -6.35 2.06
C VAL A 96 18.75 -7.85 2.35
N LYS A 97 18.71 -8.21 3.62
CA LYS A 97 18.54 -9.59 4.06
C LYS A 97 17.31 -9.68 4.94
N ILE A 98 16.38 -10.57 4.60
CA ILE A 98 15.15 -10.82 5.32
C ILE A 98 15.04 -12.31 5.58
N ASN A 99 14.80 -12.69 6.85
CA ASN A 99 14.75 -14.10 7.25
C ASN A 99 15.94 -14.92 6.67
N ASN A 100 17.16 -14.39 6.83
CA ASN A 100 18.39 -14.97 6.28
C ASN A 100 18.47 -15.11 4.75
N THR A 101 17.49 -14.62 4.00
CA THR A 101 17.47 -14.66 2.54
C THR A 101 17.82 -13.29 1.96
N LYS A 102 18.71 -13.29 0.97
CA LYS A 102 19.07 -12.07 0.24
C LYS A 102 17.91 -11.64 -0.67
N VAL A 103 17.41 -10.42 -0.46
CA VAL A 103 16.44 -9.75 -1.32
C VAL A 103 17.17 -8.64 -2.08
N LYS A 104 17.13 -8.69 -3.40
CA LYS A 104 17.78 -7.69 -4.26
C LYS A 104 17.06 -6.35 -4.17
N LYS A 105 17.77 -5.27 -4.48
CA LYS A 105 17.13 -3.97 -4.70
C LYS A 105 16.03 -4.05 -5.75
N GLY A 106 14.94 -3.30 -5.57
CA GLY A 106 13.80 -3.28 -6.47
C GLY A 106 12.48 -3.12 -5.74
N ARG A 107 11.38 -3.02 -6.50
CA ARG A 107 10.00 -3.00 -6.01
C ARG A 107 9.45 -4.41 -5.89
N TYR A 108 8.63 -4.61 -4.88
CA TYR A 108 7.95 -5.88 -4.59
C TYR A 108 6.58 -5.58 -4.01
N THR A 109 5.60 -6.43 -4.30
CA THR A 109 4.34 -6.43 -3.58
C THR A 109 4.47 -7.23 -2.30
N LEU A 110 3.96 -6.68 -1.21
CA LEU A 110 3.82 -7.36 0.08
C LEU A 110 2.41 -7.90 0.25
N TYR A 111 2.34 -9.21 0.53
CA TYR A 111 1.12 -9.86 1.00
C TYR A 111 1.34 -10.46 2.39
N ALA A 112 0.27 -10.70 3.09
CA ALA A 112 0.27 -11.44 4.33
C ALA A 112 -0.81 -12.53 4.32
N ILE A 113 -0.58 -13.62 5.04
CA ILE A 113 -1.61 -14.58 5.42
C ILE A 113 -1.72 -14.49 6.95
N PRO A 114 -2.69 -13.73 7.48
CA PRO A 114 -2.89 -13.59 8.90
C PRO A 114 -3.37 -14.90 9.53
N GLU A 115 -2.84 -15.20 10.71
CA GLU A 115 -3.31 -16.23 11.63
C GLU A 115 -3.26 -15.67 13.06
N LEU A 116 -3.87 -16.35 14.02
CA LEU A 116 -3.98 -15.87 15.40
C LEU A 116 -2.63 -15.55 16.05
N ASN A 117 -1.64 -16.44 15.89
CA ASN A 117 -0.37 -16.35 16.61
C ASN A 117 0.79 -15.89 15.73
N ASN A 118 0.64 -15.92 14.42
CA ASN A 118 1.69 -15.53 13.49
C ASN A 118 1.08 -15.15 12.13
N TRP A 119 1.80 -14.33 11.36
CA TRP A 119 1.48 -14.06 9.98
C TRP A 119 2.53 -14.65 9.07
N THR A 120 2.10 -15.22 7.94
CA THR A 120 3.02 -15.51 6.84
C THR A 120 3.16 -14.26 5.99
N ILE A 121 4.35 -13.68 5.96
CA ILE A 121 4.69 -12.56 5.09
C ILE A 121 5.18 -13.10 3.76
N ILE A 122 4.75 -12.46 2.68
CA ILE A 122 5.08 -12.86 1.31
C ILE A 122 5.64 -11.63 0.58
N ILE A 123 6.82 -11.78 0.01
CA ILE A 123 7.42 -10.81 -0.92
C ILE A 123 7.26 -11.36 -2.33
N ASN A 124 6.54 -10.64 -3.19
CA ASN A 124 6.16 -11.10 -4.53
C ASN A 124 6.66 -10.13 -5.60
N LYS A 125 6.97 -10.64 -6.80
CA LYS A 125 7.50 -9.85 -7.91
C LYS A 125 6.45 -9.13 -8.75
N ASP A 126 5.18 -9.53 -8.67
CA ASP A 126 4.12 -8.83 -9.39
C ASP A 126 3.94 -7.44 -8.77
N LEU A 127 3.75 -6.44 -9.62
CA LEU A 127 3.64 -5.04 -9.24
C LEU A 127 2.30 -4.47 -9.70
N ASP A 128 1.93 -3.31 -9.12
CA ASP A 128 0.75 -2.55 -9.52
C ASP A 128 -0.55 -3.38 -9.43
N MET A 129 -0.63 -4.21 -8.37
CA MET A 129 -1.72 -5.15 -8.17
C MET A 129 -2.89 -4.53 -7.43
N TRP A 130 -4.10 -4.71 -7.95
CA TRP A 130 -5.34 -4.40 -7.23
C TRP A 130 -5.78 -5.61 -6.39
N GLY A 131 -5.75 -5.47 -5.08
CA GLY A 131 -6.13 -6.56 -4.16
C GLY A 131 -5.18 -7.74 -4.19
N SER A 132 -5.71 -8.92 -3.83
CA SER A 132 -5.00 -10.20 -3.92
C SER A 132 -5.66 -11.18 -4.91
N PHE A 133 -6.60 -10.70 -5.74
CA PHE A 133 -7.42 -11.55 -6.61
C PHE A 133 -6.62 -12.32 -7.66
N LYS A 134 -5.52 -11.74 -8.13
CA LYS A 134 -4.62 -12.36 -9.13
C LYS A 134 -3.28 -12.75 -8.51
N TYR A 135 -3.24 -12.94 -7.19
CA TYR A 135 -2.03 -13.40 -6.53
C TYR A 135 -1.49 -14.69 -7.15
N ASN A 136 -0.21 -14.70 -7.50
CA ASN A 136 0.49 -15.84 -8.10
C ASN A 136 1.68 -16.25 -7.23
N ALA A 137 1.59 -17.39 -6.56
CA ALA A 137 2.63 -17.93 -5.69
C ALA A 137 3.95 -18.26 -6.43
N GLN A 138 3.92 -18.47 -7.76
CA GLN A 138 5.13 -18.70 -8.55
C GLN A 138 6.02 -17.44 -8.66
N LYS A 139 5.47 -16.28 -8.34
CA LYS A 139 6.17 -15.00 -8.32
C LYS A 139 6.74 -14.66 -6.93
N ASP A 140 6.54 -15.50 -5.94
CA ASP A 140 7.09 -15.29 -4.60
C ASP A 140 8.61 -15.35 -4.62
N VAL A 141 9.20 -14.32 -4.04
CA VAL A 141 10.65 -14.25 -3.79
C VAL A 141 10.98 -14.88 -2.45
N LEU A 142 10.10 -14.67 -1.47
CA LEU A 142 10.29 -15.12 -0.10
C LEU A 142 8.95 -15.26 0.60
N ARG A 143 8.82 -16.31 1.41
CA ARG A 143 7.77 -16.53 2.39
C ARG A 143 8.36 -16.88 3.74
N PHE A 144 7.88 -16.27 4.81
CA PHE A 144 8.33 -16.57 6.18
C PHE A 144 7.28 -16.15 7.19
N LYS A 145 7.36 -16.72 8.38
CA LYS A 145 6.44 -16.41 9.49
C LYS A 145 7.03 -15.35 10.39
N VAL A 146 6.16 -14.45 10.87
CA VAL A 146 6.47 -13.49 11.94
C VAL A 146 5.44 -13.64 13.06
N PRO A 147 5.83 -13.53 14.34
CA PRO A 147 4.90 -13.64 15.45
C PRO A 147 3.97 -12.43 15.53
N VAL A 148 2.75 -12.66 15.96
CA VAL A 148 1.80 -11.63 16.35
C VAL A 148 2.14 -11.13 17.74
N GLN A 149 2.08 -9.80 17.91
CA GLN A 149 2.23 -9.10 19.18
C GLN A 149 0.90 -8.41 19.48
N ILE A 150 0.26 -8.78 20.57
CA ILE A 150 -0.96 -8.13 21.01
C ILE A 150 -0.59 -6.84 21.76
N GLN A 151 -1.22 -5.73 21.38
CA GLN A 151 -1.03 -4.41 21.97
C GLN A 151 -2.15 -4.14 22.96
N SER A 152 -1.84 -3.33 23.99
CA SER A 152 -2.84 -2.85 24.96
C SER A 152 -3.85 -1.89 24.34
N ASP A 153 -3.38 -1.09 23.39
CA ASP A 153 -4.17 -0.04 22.74
C ASP A 153 -4.59 -0.46 21.35
N SER A 154 -5.79 -0.05 20.96
CA SER A 154 -6.31 -0.31 19.62
C SER A 154 -5.91 0.80 18.65
N THR A 155 -5.44 0.43 17.48
CA THR A 155 -5.07 1.34 16.39
C THR A 155 -6.19 1.36 15.35
N GLU A 156 -6.86 2.51 15.21
CA GLU A 156 -8.04 2.67 14.33
C GLU A 156 -7.73 2.46 12.85
N ALA A 157 -6.64 3.02 12.35
CA ALA A 157 -6.24 2.89 10.96
C ALA A 157 -4.97 2.05 10.83
N LEU A 158 -4.93 1.15 9.85
CA LEU A 158 -3.71 0.43 9.52
C LEU A 158 -2.53 1.41 9.41
N ALA A 159 -1.46 1.14 10.13
CA ALA A 159 -0.23 1.91 10.06
C ALA A 159 0.96 1.01 9.80
N MET A 160 1.83 1.47 8.90
CA MET A 160 3.11 0.82 8.64
C MET A 160 4.23 1.84 8.78
N TYR A 161 5.26 1.45 9.49
CA TYR A 161 6.40 2.32 9.76
C TYR A 161 7.67 1.50 9.99
N PHE A 162 8.79 2.16 9.85
CA PHE A 162 10.09 1.57 10.11
C PHE A 162 10.64 2.02 11.45
N ASP A 163 11.32 1.12 12.16
CA ASP A 163 12.13 1.44 13.33
C ASP A 163 13.54 0.85 13.19
N LYS A 164 14.52 1.57 13.73
CA LYS A 164 15.92 1.16 13.69
C LYS A 164 16.17 0.02 14.69
N THR A 165 17.00 -0.93 14.29
CA THR A 165 17.55 -1.99 15.17
C THR A 165 19.06 -1.99 15.11
N GLU A 166 19.72 -2.79 15.93
CA GLU A 166 21.19 -2.93 15.92
C GLU A 166 21.71 -3.49 14.59
N GLN A 167 20.96 -4.40 13.95
CA GLN A 167 21.39 -5.09 12.72
C GLN A 167 20.77 -4.52 11.44
N GLY A 168 19.92 -3.48 11.56
CA GLY A 168 19.22 -2.91 10.43
C GLY A 168 17.96 -2.16 10.86
N PHE A 169 16.79 -2.68 10.50
CA PHE A 169 15.51 -2.07 10.84
C PHE A 169 14.37 -3.10 10.79
N ASN A 170 13.26 -2.78 11.44
CA ASN A 170 12.01 -3.50 11.28
C ASN A 170 11.05 -2.71 10.39
N LEU A 171 10.29 -3.39 9.55
CA LEU A 171 9.02 -2.90 9.06
C LEU A 171 7.92 -3.40 10.00
N ASN A 172 7.22 -2.49 10.64
CA ASN A 172 6.08 -2.78 11.51
C ASN A 172 4.78 -2.56 10.77
N ALA A 173 3.81 -3.43 10.99
CA ALA A 173 2.41 -3.25 10.59
C ALA A 173 1.55 -3.41 11.84
N ILE A 174 0.69 -2.41 12.09
CA ILE A 174 -0.21 -2.39 13.24
C ILE A 174 -1.61 -1.99 12.82
N TRP A 175 -2.61 -2.75 13.26
CA TRP A 175 -4.02 -2.45 13.09
C TRP A 175 -4.84 -3.16 14.16
N GLU A 176 -5.93 -2.52 14.65
CA GLU A 176 -6.64 -3.01 15.80
C GLU A 176 -5.67 -3.13 17.00
N ASN A 177 -5.62 -4.24 17.70
CA ASN A 177 -4.63 -4.52 18.74
C ASN A 177 -3.53 -5.51 18.27
N VAL A 178 -3.39 -5.71 16.98
CA VAL A 178 -2.42 -6.65 16.38
C VAL A 178 -1.26 -5.90 15.76
N LYS A 179 -0.05 -6.24 16.16
CA LYS A 179 1.20 -5.77 15.57
C LYS A 179 2.02 -6.95 15.08
N VAL A 180 2.64 -6.80 13.92
CA VAL A 180 3.71 -7.68 13.45
C VAL A 180 4.93 -6.86 13.09
N SER A 181 6.12 -7.43 13.30
CA SER A 181 7.39 -6.80 12.98
C SER A 181 8.19 -7.70 12.04
N ILE A 182 8.65 -7.15 10.93
CA ILE A 182 9.41 -7.83 9.89
C ILE A 182 10.86 -7.37 9.99
N PRO A 183 11.79 -8.18 10.53
CA PRO A 183 13.19 -7.80 10.64
C PRO A 183 13.88 -7.76 9.28
N ILE A 184 14.60 -6.68 9.00
CA ILE A 184 15.34 -6.45 7.77
C ILE A 184 16.77 -6.04 8.14
N SER A 185 17.75 -6.82 7.70
CA SER A 185 19.17 -6.54 7.95
C SER A 185 19.82 -5.90 6.74
N LEU A 186 20.79 -5.03 6.98
CA LEU A 186 21.67 -4.48 5.95
C LEU A 186 22.74 -5.51 5.55
N GLN A 187 23.21 -5.45 4.31
CA GLN A 187 24.30 -6.29 3.78
C GLN A 187 25.61 -5.53 3.73
#